data_ee34d5c21405e7fb4303bbf58eb33b9b
#
_entry.id   ee34d5c21405e7fb4303bbf58eb33b9b
#
_cell.length_a   1.000
_cell.length_b   1.000
_cell.length_c   1.000
_cell.angle_alpha   90.00
_cell.angle_beta   90.00
_cell.angle_gamma   90.00
#
_symmetry.space_group_name_H-M   'P 1'
#
loop_
_entity.id
_entity.type
_entity.pdbx_description
1 polymer ?
#
loop_
_entity_poly.entity_id
_entity_poly.type
_entity_poly.pdbx_seq_one_letter_code
_entity_poly.pdbx_strand_id
1 'polypeptide(L)'
;MYIPKHLKSIKIKGKGRSLFANRNFKKGETILKLKGVIKKCSEATPDAVQIGEDEFIDSKYRYVEDHINHSCNPSLKIDFDSMNFVALRNIKRGEELTYNYLTTEYDLVRDNLDFDCKCGSKNCFGRIKGFKFLTKTQKLKLKPLLAPYLKKIL
;
A
#
# COMPACT_ATOMS: atom_id res chain seq x y z
N MET A 1 -19.23 2.09 6.78
CA MET A 1 -18.24 1.64 5.77
C MET A 1 -18.68 0.29 5.22
N TYR A 2 -18.79 0.17 3.89
CA TYR A 2 -19.12 -1.09 3.22
C TYR A 2 -17.86 -1.94 3.05
N ILE A 3 -17.89 -3.19 3.51
CA ILE A 3 -16.82 -4.17 3.32
C ILE A 3 -17.35 -5.25 2.37
N PRO A 4 -16.73 -5.45 1.20
CA PRO A 4 -17.13 -6.50 0.26
C PRO A 4 -17.11 -7.89 0.93
N LYS A 5 -18.01 -8.78 0.57
CA LYS A 5 -18.15 -10.14 1.17
C LYS A 5 -16.88 -10.99 1.07
N HIS A 6 -16.04 -10.74 0.08
CA HIS A 6 -14.78 -11.45 -0.14
C HIS A 6 -13.62 -10.91 0.73
N LEU A 7 -13.88 -9.86 1.54
CA LEU A 7 -12.92 -9.23 2.45
C LEU A 7 -13.45 -9.22 3.87
N LYS A 8 -12.52 -9.09 4.83
CA LYS A 8 -12.83 -8.93 6.26
C LYS A 8 -11.89 -7.90 6.87
N SER A 9 -12.42 -6.90 7.56
CA SER A 9 -11.64 -5.93 8.31
C SER A 9 -11.66 -6.27 9.80
N ILE A 10 -10.48 -6.36 10.40
CA ILE A 10 -10.29 -6.73 11.81
C ILE A 10 -9.43 -5.65 12.48
N LYS A 11 -9.80 -5.25 13.68
CA LYS A 11 -8.97 -4.37 14.53
C LYS A 11 -7.91 -5.22 15.25
N ILE A 12 -6.65 -4.92 15.00
CA ILE A 12 -5.51 -5.60 15.62
C ILE A 12 -4.90 -4.68 16.68
N LYS A 13 -4.72 -5.19 17.89
CA LYS A 13 -4.11 -4.43 18.99
C LYS A 13 -2.69 -3.97 18.59
N GLY A 14 -2.42 -2.68 18.75
CA GLY A 14 -1.11 -2.08 18.42
C GLY A 14 -0.83 -1.85 16.93
N LYS A 15 -1.76 -2.24 16.03
CA LYS A 15 -1.60 -2.08 14.57
C LYS A 15 -2.73 -1.28 13.92
N GLY A 16 -3.86 -1.14 14.60
CA GLY A 16 -5.06 -0.53 14.03
C GLY A 16 -5.94 -1.53 13.28
N ARG A 17 -6.60 -1.09 12.22
CA ARG A 17 -7.39 -1.99 11.37
C ARG A 17 -6.51 -2.64 10.32
N SER A 18 -6.81 -3.90 10.02
CA SER A 18 -6.15 -4.70 9.00
C SER A 18 -7.20 -5.37 8.12
N LEU A 19 -6.90 -5.50 6.84
CA LEU A 19 -7.77 -6.14 5.86
C LEU A 19 -7.31 -7.57 5.58
N PHE A 20 -8.25 -8.51 5.56
CA PHE A 20 -7.97 -9.94 5.35
C PHE A 20 -8.79 -10.49 4.19
N ALA A 21 -8.22 -11.48 3.50
CA ALA A 21 -8.91 -12.27 2.50
C ALA A 21 -9.99 -13.14 3.16
N ASN A 22 -11.24 -13.06 2.70
CA ASN A 22 -12.34 -13.92 3.17
C ASN A 22 -12.63 -15.10 2.20
N ARG A 23 -11.85 -15.20 1.14
CA ARG A 23 -11.76 -16.33 0.21
C ARG A 23 -10.34 -16.47 -0.32
N ASN A 24 -10.06 -17.51 -1.08
CA ASN A 24 -8.80 -17.60 -1.84
C ASN A 24 -8.84 -16.67 -3.05
N PHE A 25 -7.69 -16.10 -3.40
CA PHE A 25 -7.48 -15.33 -4.62
C PHE A 25 -6.30 -15.90 -5.40
N LYS A 26 -6.41 -15.89 -6.72
CA LYS A 26 -5.31 -16.23 -7.62
C LYS A 26 -4.46 -15.00 -7.92
N LYS A 27 -3.19 -15.21 -8.21
CA LYS A 27 -2.30 -14.14 -8.70
C LYS A 27 -2.96 -13.40 -9.87
N GLY A 28 -2.93 -12.07 -9.82
CA GLY A 28 -3.51 -11.19 -10.84
C GLY A 28 -5.00 -10.86 -10.65
N GLU A 29 -5.71 -11.52 -9.73
CA GLU A 29 -7.10 -11.16 -9.44
C GLU A 29 -7.19 -9.75 -8.83
N THR A 30 -8.19 -8.99 -9.27
CA THR A 30 -8.56 -7.71 -8.66
C THR A 30 -9.20 -7.93 -7.31
N ILE A 31 -8.68 -7.27 -6.29
CA ILE A 31 -9.17 -7.36 -4.92
C ILE A 31 -10.17 -6.24 -4.65
N LEU A 32 -9.77 -5.00 -4.90
CA LEU A 32 -10.62 -3.81 -4.78
C LEU A 32 -10.00 -2.63 -5.53
N LYS A 33 -10.82 -1.62 -5.77
CA LYS A 33 -10.40 -0.38 -6.42
C LYS A 33 -9.78 0.58 -5.40
N LEU A 34 -8.68 1.24 -5.77
CA LEU A 34 -8.18 2.40 -5.05
C LEU A 34 -9.10 3.60 -5.37
N LYS A 35 -9.89 4.02 -4.39
CA LYS A 35 -10.91 5.06 -4.53
C LYS A 35 -10.51 6.35 -3.85
N GLY A 36 -10.92 7.45 -4.40
CA GLY A 36 -10.71 8.75 -3.78
C GLY A 36 -10.74 9.87 -4.80
N VAL A 37 -10.39 11.05 -4.34
CA VAL A 37 -10.17 12.25 -5.16
C VAL A 37 -8.69 12.57 -5.18
N ILE A 38 -8.20 13.13 -6.28
CA ILE A 38 -6.82 13.57 -6.38
C ILE A 38 -6.68 14.87 -5.60
N LYS A 39 -5.73 14.89 -4.67
CA LYS A 39 -5.38 16.04 -3.83
C LYS A 39 -3.89 16.35 -3.93
N LYS A 40 -3.53 17.58 -3.56
CA LYS A 40 -2.15 17.98 -3.32
C LYS A 40 -1.67 17.48 -1.96
N CYS A 41 -0.35 17.38 -1.79
CA CYS A 41 0.25 16.95 -0.53
C CYS A 41 -0.25 17.75 0.69
N SER A 42 -0.42 19.08 0.53
CA SER A 42 -0.90 19.97 1.60
C SER A 42 -2.34 19.72 2.04
N GLU A 43 -3.12 18.98 1.26
CA GLU A 43 -4.55 18.71 1.49
C GLU A 43 -4.82 17.20 1.76
N ALA A 44 -3.83 16.36 1.49
CA ALA A 44 -3.96 14.91 1.63
C ALA A 44 -3.96 14.49 3.10
N THR A 45 -4.76 13.50 3.43
CA THR A 45 -4.76 12.87 4.76
C THR A 45 -3.60 11.86 4.89
N PRO A 46 -3.25 11.44 6.12
CA PRO A 46 -2.23 10.41 6.33
C PRO A 46 -2.52 9.06 5.67
N ASP A 47 -3.78 8.78 5.35
CA ASP A 47 -4.21 7.51 4.72
C ASP A 47 -4.19 7.59 3.17
N ALA A 48 -3.87 8.78 2.60
CA ALA A 48 -3.82 8.98 1.16
C ALA A 48 -2.65 8.22 0.51
N VAL A 49 -2.85 7.75 -0.71
CA VAL A 49 -1.83 7.05 -1.51
C VAL A 49 -1.21 8.00 -2.53
N GLN A 50 0.10 8.18 -2.48
CA GLN A 50 0.82 9.02 -3.42
C GLN A 50 0.91 8.36 -4.81
N ILE A 51 0.49 9.06 -5.84
CA ILE A 51 0.47 8.59 -7.23
C ILE A 51 1.29 9.47 -8.18
N GLY A 52 1.71 10.64 -7.73
CA GLY A 52 2.52 11.61 -8.46
C GLY A 52 3.42 12.41 -7.52
N GLU A 53 4.22 13.35 -8.05
CA GLU A 53 5.12 14.18 -7.23
C GLU A 53 4.34 14.97 -6.16
N ASP A 54 3.21 15.55 -6.53
CA ASP A 54 2.30 16.28 -5.65
C ASP A 54 0.84 15.87 -5.92
N GLU A 55 0.62 14.57 -6.15
CA GLU A 55 -0.69 14.00 -6.42
C GLU A 55 -0.92 12.79 -5.52
N PHE A 56 -2.01 12.84 -4.78
CA PHE A 56 -2.42 11.81 -3.83
C PHE A 56 -3.87 11.41 -4.09
N ILE A 57 -4.17 10.12 -4.12
CA ILE A 57 -5.56 9.65 -4.04
C ILE A 57 -5.92 9.58 -2.57
N ASP A 58 -6.91 10.39 -2.20
CA ASP A 58 -7.37 10.52 -0.84
C ASP A 58 -8.87 10.25 -0.76
N SER A 59 -9.28 9.44 0.19
CA SER A 59 -10.67 9.14 0.43
C SER A 59 -11.34 10.30 1.18
N LYS A 60 -12.42 10.85 0.63
CA LYS A 60 -13.26 11.82 1.36
C LYS A 60 -13.92 11.18 2.59
N TYR A 61 -14.18 9.88 2.50
CA TYR A 61 -14.71 9.05 3.57
C TYR A 61 -13.77 7.85 3.70
N ARG A 62 -13.49 7.41 4.91
CA ARG A 62 -12.68 6.20 5.12
C ARG A 62 -13.29 5.04 4.33
N TYR A 63 -12.53 4.55 3.35
CA TYR A 63 -12.87 3.37 2.59
C TYR A 63 -12.18 2.13 3.16
N VAL A 64 -12.57 0.96 2.69
CA VAL A 64 -12.00 -0.30 3.17
C VAL A 64 -10.52 -0.47 2.78
N GLU A 65 -10.08 0.15 1.70
CA GLU A 65 -8.68 0.18 1.26
C GLU A 65 -7.74 0.86 2.25
N ASP A 66 -8.24 1.81 3.06
CA ASP A 66 -7.45 2.47 4.12
C ASP A 66 -7.03 1.48 5.22
N HIS A 67 -7.57 0.26 5.21
CA HIS A 67 -7.18 -0.82 6.11
C HIS A 67 -6.10 -1.75 5.54
N ILE A 68 -5.56 -1.46 4.34
CA ILE A 68 -4.45 -2.21 3.75
C ILE A 68 -3.15 -1.70 4.34
N ASN A 69 -2.53 -2.49 5.20
CA ASN A 69 -1.29 -2.13 5.86
C ASN A 69 -0.05 -2.38 4.99
N HIS A 70 1.07 -1.85 5.44
CA HIS A 70 2.37 -2.10 4.83
C HIS A 70 2.90 -3.51 5.12
N SER A 71 3.55 -4.11 4.11
CA SER A 71 4.49 -5.22 4.29
C SER A 71 5.64 -5.11 3.28
N CYS A 72 6.85 -5.46 3.72
CA CYS A 72 8.01 -5.59 2.83
C CYS A 72 7.93 -6.84 1.93
N ASN A 73 7.06 -7.80 2.29
CA ASN A 73 6.69 -8.96 1.47
C ASN A 73 5.17 -8.94 1.22
N PRO A 74 4.67 -8.05 0.34
CA PRO A 74 3.26 -7.77 0.20
C PRO A 74 2.51 -8.90 -0.52
N SER A 75 1.21 -9.00 -0.24
CA SER A 75 0.28 -9.85 -0.98
C SER A 75 -0.34 -9.15 -2.18
N LEU A 76 -0.35 -7.81 -2.18
CA LEU A 76 -0.95 -6.97 -3.20
C LEU A 76 0.07 -6.04 -3.86
N LYS A 77 -0.26 -5.62 -5.08
CA LYS A 77 0.31 -4.45 -5.73
C LYS A 77 -0.80 -3.53 -6.21
N ILE A 78 -0.47 -2.28 -6.51
CA ILE A 78 -1.37 -1.38 -7.23
C ILE A 78 -1.09 -1.53 -8.72
N ASP A 79 -2.14 -1.83 -9.49
CA ASP A 79 -2.15 -1.67 -10.93
C ASP A 79 -2.55 -0.22 -11.25
N PHE A 80 -1.58 0.58 -11.65
CA PHE A 80 -1.77 2.02 -11.87
C PHE A 80 -2.54 2.35 -13.14
N ASP A 81 -2.68 1.41 -14.08
CA ASP A 81 -3.49 1.62 -15.28
C ASP A 81 -4.98 1.54 -14.95
N SER A 82 -5.35 0.58 -14.12
CA SER A 82 -6.74 0.38 -13.67
C SER A 82 -7.07 1.03 -12.32
N MET A 83 -6.04 1.49 -11.60
CA MET A 83 -6.14 1.97 -10.21
C MET A 83 -6.80 0.94 -9.28
N ASN A 84 -6.36 -0.29 -9.38
CA ASN A 84 -6.84 -1.40 -8.56
C ASN A 84 -5.71 -2.00 -7.72
N PHE A 85 -6.08 -2.46 -6.52
CA PHE A 85 -5.26 -3.43 -5.80
C PHE A 85 -5.48 -4.81 -6.40
N VAL A 86 -4.40 -5.44 -6.85
CA VAL A 86 -4.43 -6.78 -7.45
C VAL A 86 -3.52 -7.73 -6.69
N ALA A 87 -3.87 -9.01 -6.68
CA ALA A 87 -3.09 -10.04 -6.02
C ALA A 87 -1.73 -10.22 -6.69
N LEU A 88 -0.65 -10.00 -5.95
CA LEU A 88 0.73 -10.15 -6.43
C LEU A 88 1.14 -11.63 -6.54
N ARG A 89 0.51 -12.48 -5.75
CA ARG A 89 0.65 -13.93 -5.68
C ARG A 89 -0.70 -14.58 -5.36
N ASN A 90 -0.74 -15.91 -5.31
CA ASN A 90 -1.90 -16.58 -4.73
C ASN A 90 -2.03 -16.23 -3.25
N ILE A 91 -3.25 -15.93 -2.82
CA ILE A 91 -3.59 -15.53 -1.46
C ILE A 91 -4.62 -16.51 -0.92
N LYS A 92 -4.38 -17.04 0.26
CA LYS A 92 -5.30 -17.95 0.93
C LYS A 92 -6.31 -17.18 1.78
N ARG A 93 -7.51 -17.73 1.96
CA ARG A 93 -8.47 -17.23 2.94
C ARG A 93 -7.80 -17.09 4.32
N GLY A 94 -8.02 -15.96 4.97
CA GLY A 94 -7.45 -15.64 6.27
C GLY A 94 -6.09 -14.94 6.23
N GLU A 95 -5.44 -14.81 5.06
CA GLU A 95 -4.21 -14.02 4.94
C GLU A 95 -4.50 -12.52 5.01
N GLU A 96 -3.61 -11.77 5.66
CA GLU A 96 -3.66 -10.30 5.64
C GLU A 96 -3.31 -9.75 4.25
N LEU A 97 -4.10 -8.79 3.81
CA LEU A 97 -3.87 -8.07 2.55
C LEU A 97 -3.00 -6.86 2.83
N THR A 98 -1.83 -6.83 2.21
CA THR A 98 -0.83 -5.79 2.42
C THR A 98 -0.21 -5.35 1.11
N TYR A 99 0.21 -4.08 1.02
CA TYR A 99 1.07 -3.63 -0.08
C TYR A 99 2.33 -2.93 0.48
N ASN A 100 3.32 -2.70 -0.36
CA ASN A 100 4.55 -2.06 0.08
C ASN A 100 4.46 -0.54 -0.15
N TYR A 101 4.34 0.25 0.91
CA TYR A 101 4.23 1.71 0.87
C TYR A 101 5.42 2.37 0.16
N LEU A 102 6.61 1.75 0.18
CA LEU A 102 7.78 2.25 -0.53
C LEU A 102 7.63 2.24 -2.06
N THR A 103 6.56 1.64 -2.58
CA THR A 103 6.24 1.63 -4.02
C THR A 103 5.40 2.83 -4.45
N THR A 104 4.90 3.60 -3.49
CA THR A 104 4.07 4.79 -3.70
C THR A 104 4.60 6.01 -2.97
N GLU A 105 4.94 5.89 -1.70
CA GLU A 105 5.28 7.03 -0.84
C GLU A 105 6.74 7.47 -1.01
N TYR A 106 6.94 8.73 -1.41
CA TYR A 106 8.28 9.28 -1.64
C TYR A 106 8.99 9.66 -0.34
N ASP A 107 8.33 10.40 0.55
CA ASP A 107 8.92 10.95 1.79
C ASP A 107 7.92 10.95 2.94
N LEU A 108 7.90 9.87 3.71
CA LEU A 108 7.05 9.75 4.91
C LEU A 108 7.61 10.52 6.12
N VAL A 109 8.91 10.81 6.12
CA VAL A 109 9.55 11.55 7.23
C VAL A 109 9.08 13.00 7.27
N ARG A 110 8.90 13.62 6.10
CA ARG A 110 8.39 14.98 6.00
C ARG A 110 7.06 15.18 6.75
N ASP A 111 6.21 14.16 6.69
CA ASP A 111 4.84 14.24 7.22
C ASP A 111 4.69 13.53 8.59
N ASN A 112 5.82 13.13 9.22
CA ASN A 112 5.87 12.35 10.47
C ASN A 112 5.07 11.01 10.39
N LEU A 113 5.05 10.39 9.22
CA LEU A 113 4.37 9.13 8.93
C LEU A 113 5.32 7.93 8.81
N ASP A 114 6.62 8.14 9.03
CA ASP A 114 7.61 7.07 9.05
C ASP A 114 7.44 6.17 10.29
N PHE A 115 7.69 4.88 10.13
CA PHE A 115 7.46 3.89 11.19
C PHE A 115 8.42 2.71 11.12
N ASP A 116 8.56 1.98 12.23
CA ASP A 116 9.30 0.73 12.28
C ASP A 116 8.43 -0.42 11.79
N CYS A 117 8.88 -1.09 10.73
CA CYS A 117 8.18 -2.21 10.14
C CYS A 117 8.33 -3.47 10.98
N LYS A 118 7.22 -4.13 11.27
CA LYS A 118 7.15 -5.38 12.02
C LYS A 118 6.55 -6.52 11.16
N CYS A 119 6.77 -6.50 9.83
CA CYS A 119 6.18 -7.49 8.93
C CYS A 119 6.76 -8.90 9.07
N GLY A 120 7.89 -9.08 9.77
CA GLY A 120 8.54 -10.38 9.96
C GLY A 120 9.21 -10.97 8.72
N SER A 121 9.26 -10.25 7.61
CA SER A 121 9.93 -10.69 6.38
C SER A 121 11.44 -10.76 6.56
N LYS A 122 12.09 -11.78 5.98
CA LYS A 122 13.56 -11.89 5.94
C LYS A 122 14.22 -10.68 5.26
N ASN A 123 13.54 -10.06 4.30
CA ASN A 123 14.00 -8.89 3.55
C ASN A 123 13.32 -7.60 4.03
N CYS A 124 12.97 -7.52 5.31
CA CYS A 124 12.35 -6.34 5.87
C CYS A 124 13.29 -5.12 5.73
N PHE A 125 12.73 -3.99 5.30
CA PHE A 125 13.47 -2.72 5.17
C PHE A 125 13.74 -2.03 6.52
N GLY A 126 13.20 -2.57 7.62
CA GLY A 126 13.34 -1.99 8.95
C GLY A 126 12.46 -0.74 9.12
N ARG A 127 13.08 0.43 9.20
CA ARG A 127 12.33 1.70 9.26
C ARG A 127 11.84 2.13 7.89
N ILE A 128 10.54 2.32 7.76
CA ILE A 128 9.88 2.75 6.52
C ILE A 128 9.81 4.27 6.50
N LYS A 129 10.69 4.87 5.70
CA LYS A 129 10.86 6.34 5.60
C LYS A 129 10.35 6.92 4.28
N GLY A 130 10.13 6.09 3.29
CA GLY A 130 9.75 6.47 1.93
C GLY A 130 10.82 6.10 0.90
N PHE A 131 10.43 6.13 -0.39
CA PHE A 131 11.28 5.75 -1.52
C PHE A 131 12.59 6.57 -1.60
N LYS A 132 12.54 7.85 -1.26
CA LYS A 132 13.68 8.78 -1.25
C LYS A 132 14.88 8.23 -0.49
N PHE A 133 14.66 7.51 0.61
CA PHE A 133 15.70 7.04 1.53
C PHE A 133 16.23 5.64 1.19
N LEU A 134 15.73 5.02 0.14
CA LEU A 134 16.19 3.70 -0.31
C LEU A 134 17.54 3.78 -1.03
N THR A 135 18.37 2.76 -0.85
CA THR A 135 19.56 2.56 -1.67
C THR A 135 19.20 2.25 -3.12
N LYS A 136 20.13 2.46 -4.04
CA LYS A 136 19.95 2.12 -5.46
C LYS A 136 19.51 0.66 -5.65
N THR A 137 20.14 -0.26 -4.93
CA THR A 137 19.80 -1.70 -4.99
C THR A 137 18.36 -1.96 -4.52
N GLN A 138 17.94 -1.32 -3.42
CA GLN A 138 16.57 -1.44 -2.91
C GLN A 138 15.54 -0.89 -3.91
N LYS A 139 15.81 0.27 -4.49
CA LYS A 139 14.96 0.88 -5.53
C LYS A 139 14.79 -0.03 -6.74
N LEU A 140 15.88 -0.64 -7.21
CA LEU A 140 15.84 -1.57 -8.33
C LEU A 140 15.04 -2.83 -8.03
N LYS A 141 15.11 -3.36 -6.81
CA LYS A 141 14.28 -4.50 -6.39
C LYS A 141 12.79 -4.19 -6.43
N LEU A 142 12.40 -2.96 -6.11
CA LEU A 142 11.01 -2.53 -6.10
C LEU A 142 10.49 -2.08 -7.48
N LYS A 143 11.39 -1.91 -8.48
CA LYS A 143 11.05 -1.37 -9.80
C LYS A 143 9.78 -1.94 -10.43
N PRO A 144 9.50 -3.26 -10.41
CA PRO A 144 8.28 -3.82 -11.01
C PRO A 144 6.97 -3.34 -10.37
N LEU A 145 7.04 -2.85 -9.12
CA LEU A 145 5.87 -2.47 -8.31
C LEU A 145 5.71 -0.95 -8.15
N LEU A 146 6.70 -0.16 -8.57
CA LEU A 146 6.72 1.28 -8.35
C LEU A 146 5.62 2.01 -9.11
N ALA A 147 5.07 3.04 -8.46
CA ALA A 147 4.24 4.04 -9.11
C ALA A 147 4.99 4.67 -10.31
N PRO A 148 4.27 5.05 -11.38
CA PRO A 148 4.89 5.58 -12.60
C PRO A 148 5.83 6.78 -12.35
N TYR A 149 5.47 7.68 -11.44
CA TYR A 149 6.30 8.85 -11.13
C TYR A 149 7.63 8.47 -10.44
N LEU A 150 7.64 7.40 -9.60
CA LEU A 150 8.87 6.90 -8.98
C LEU A 150 9.78 6.18 -9.97
N LYS A 151 9.20 5.53 -10.99
CA LYS A 151 9.99 4.91 -12.08
C LYS A 151 10.79 5.92 -12.88
N LYS A 152 10.28 7.16 -13.00
CA LYS A 152 10.96 8.24 -13.74
C LYS A 152 12.21 8.77 -13.04
N ILE A 153 12.33 8.55 -11.74
CA ILE A 153 13.41 9.06 -10.89
C ILE A 153 14.29 7.94 -10.31
N LEU A 154 14.24 6.77 -10.93
CA LEU A 154 15.10 5.62 -10.61
C LEU A 154 16.57 5.90 -10.89
#